data_58b0c32d64ffc529ed6ca94a262817fa
#
_entry.id   58b0c32d64ffc529ed6ca94a262817fa
#
_cell.length_a   1.000
_cell.length_b   1.000
_cell.length_c   1.000
_cell.angle_alpha   90.00
_cell.angle_beta   90.00
_cell.angle_gamma   90.00
#
_symmetry.space_group_name_H-M   'P 1'
#
loop_
_entity.id
_entity.type
_entity.pdbx_description
1 polymer ?
#
loop_
_entity_poly.entity_id
_entity_poly.type
_entity_poly.pdbx_seq_one_letter_code
_entity_poly.pdbx_strand_id
1 'polypeptide(L)'
;MRAMILGLALLLPAGAASAEQVAKIGVDWVGNDIVVESIHDPKVEGVTCHLAYFSRSVLDRLSQGNWFEDPSNSAIECTQTGPIRLGDIRKGRNGEDVFNASRSLLFKSLRVKRIWDEENQVLIYLAHANELTEGSAKMSISTVPVLLQEPAAE
;
A
#
# COMPACT_ATOMS: atom_id res chain seq x y z
N MET A 1 -34.76 31.23 -32.64
CA MET A 1 -33.73 30.19 -32.68
C MET A 1 -33.01 30.18 -31.35
N ARG A 2 -33.29 29.16 -30.49
CA ARG A 2 -32.65 29.04 -29.16
C ARG A 2 -31.52 28.01 -29.30
N ALA A 3 -30.30 28.46 -29.18
CA ALA A 3 -29.11 27.59 -29.18
C ALA A 3 -29.00 26.86 -27.82
N MET A 4 -29.11 25.54 -27.86
CA MET A 4 -28.95 24.64 -26.74
C MET A 4 -27.45 24.31 -26.62
N ILE A 5 -26.78 24.88 -25.60
CA ILE A 5 -25.38 24.57 -25.32
C ILE A 5 -25.37 23.27 -24.51
N LEU A 6 -24.96 22.17 -25.15
CA LEU A 6 -24.65 20.90 -24.46
C LEU A 6 -23.32 21.05 -23.72
N GLY A 7 -23.39 21.15 -22.40
CA GLY A 7 -22.21 21.08 -21.55
C GLY A 7 -21.66 19.64 -21.51
N LEU A 8 -20.50 19.43 -22.13
CA LEU A 8 -19.75 18.17 -22.05
C LEU A 8 -19.05 18.09 -20.68
N ALA A 9 -19.63 17.35 -19.75
CA ALA A 9 -18.98 17.05 -18.48
C ALA A 9 -17.79 16.10 -18.71
N LEU A 10 -16.56 16.60 -18.60
CA LEU A 10 -15.36 15.75 -18.55
C LEU A 10 -15.37 14.96 -17.24
N LEU A 11 -15.72 13.69 -17.34
CA LEU A 11 -15.46 12.69 -16.29
C LEU A 11 -13.93 12.43 -16.26
N LEU A 12 -13.24 13.03 -15.30
CA LEU A 12 -11.85 12.67 -14.99
C LEU A 12 -11.85 11.24 -14.45
N PRO A 13 -11.06 10.31 -15.03
CA PRO A 13 -10.94 8.98 -14.46
C PRO A 13 -10.29 9.08 -13.08
N ALA A 14 -10.94 8.51 -12.07
CA ALA A 14 -10.34 8.31 -10.76
C ALA A 14 -9.06 7.49 -10.96
N GLY A 15 -7.90 8.10 -10.72
CA GLY A 15 -6.60 7.48 -10.92
C GLY A 15 -6.49 6.20 -10.10
N ALA A 16 -6.37 5.07 -10.77
CA ALA A 16 -6.03 3.83 -10.11
C ALA A 16 -4.64 3.99 -9.52
N ALA A 17 -4.53 4.09 -8.19
CA ALA A 17 -3.24 4.13 -7.52
C ALA A 17 -2.46 2.87 -7.90
N SER A 18 -1.38 3.01 -8.65
CA SER A 18 -0.46 1.93 -9.02
C SER A 18 0.73 1.95 -8.04
N ALA A 19 1.28 0.77 -7.76
CA ALA A 19 2.57 0.68 -7.09
C ALA A 19 3.65 1.16 -8.07
N GLU A 20 4.52 2.06 -7.62
CA GLU A 20 5.64 2.57 -8.39
C GLU A 20 6.94 2.11 -7.74
N GLN A 21 7.81 1.45 -8.53
CA GLN A 21 9.12 1.04 -8.04
C GLN A 21 10.01 2.26 -7.86
N VAL A 22 10.38 2.54 -6.60
CA VAL A 22 11.25 3.67 -6.22
C VAL A 22 12.72 3.27 -6.27
N ALA A 23 13.01 2.03 -5.82
CA ALA A 23 14.39 1.54 -5.79
C ALA A 23 14.46 0.03 -6.02
N LYS A 24 15.60 -0.40 -6.55
CA LYS A 24 16.00 -1.79 -6.67
C LYS A 24 17.49 -1.89 -6.32
N ILE A 25 17.78 -2.63 -5.25
CA ILE A 25 19.12 -2.73 -4.66
C ILE A 25 19.58 -4.18 -4.78
N GLY A 26 20.64 -4.44 -5.55
CA GLY A 26 21.24 -5.76 -5.64
C GLY A 26 21.88 -6.17 -4.32
N VAL A 27 21.56 -7.39 -3.84
CA VAL A 27 22.06 -7.92 -2.58
C VAL A 27 23.21 -8.90 -2.80
N ASP A 28 23.14 -9.66 -3.89
CA ASP A 28 24.15 -10.66 -4.22
C ASP A 28 24.39 -10.77 -5.75
N TRP A 29 25.36 -11.61 -6.11
CA TRP A 29 25.74 -11.85 -7.52
C TRP A 29 24.79 -12.82 -8.24
N VAL A 30 23.87 -13.48 -7.52
CA VAL A 30 22.89 -14.43 -8.08
C VAL A 30 21.64 -13.70 -8.58
N GLY A 31 21.52 -12.40 -8.28
CA GLY A 31 20.42 -11.56 -8.73
C GLY A 31 19.24 -11.50 -7.76
N ASN A 32 19.49 -11.67 -6.48
CA ASN A 32 18.53 -11.34 -5.43
C ASN A 32 18.61 -9.85 -5.15
N ASP A 33 17.44 -9.20 -5.10
CA ASP A 33 17.33 -7.76 -4.95
C ASP A 33 16.41 -7.40 -3.79
N ILE A 34 16.66 -6.25 -3.18
CA ILE A 34 15.65 -5.55 -2.37
C ILE A 34 14.93 -4.56 -3.28
N VAL A 35 13.62 -4.68 -3.36
CA VAL A 35 12.75 -3.76 -4.09
C VAL A 35 12.02 -2.87 -3.10
N VAL A 36 11.94 -1.57 -3.41
CA VAL A 36 11.13 -0.61 -2.68
C VAL A 36 10.08 -0.05 -3.63
N GLU A 37 8.82 -0.19 -3.26
CA GLU A 37 7.68 0.36 -4.00
C GLU A 37 6.99 1.46 -3.20
N SER A 38 6.59 2.52 -3.88
CA SER A 38 5.72 3.58 -3.35
C SER A 38 4.28 3.31 -3.75
N ILE A 39 3.38 3.42 -2.79
CA ILE A 39 1.97 3.12 -2.98
C ILE A 39 1.12 4.18 -2.29
N HIS A 40 0.17 4.78 -3.02
CA HIS A 40 -0.78 5.72 -2.46
C HIS A 40 -2.04 5.00 -2.01
N ASP A 41 -2.56 5.38 -0.84
CA ASP A 41 -3.85 4.87 -0.38
C ASP A 41 -4.98 5.41 -1.28
N PRO A 42 -5.78 4.54 -1.92
CA PRO A 42 -6.81 4.98 -2.86
C PRO A 42 -7.99 5.72 -2.20
N LYS A 43 -8.12 5.64 -0.87
CA LYS A 43 -9.21 6.28 -0.11
C LYS A 43 -8.73 7.32 0.90
N VAL A 44 -7.41 7.52 1.01
CA VAL A 44 -6.84 8.51 1.91
C VAL A 44 -5.83 9.35 1.14
N GLU A 45 -6.22 10.57 0.83
CA GLU A 45 -5.31 11.53 0.22
C GLU A 45 -4.23 11.96 1.22
N GLY A 46 -3.05 12.28 0.73
CA GLY A 46 -1.95 12.81 1.54
C GLY A 46 -1.20 11.77 2.36
N VAL A 47 -1.42 10.47 2.10
CA VAL A 47 -0.65 9.37 2.69
C VAL A 47 0.01 8.55 1.59
N THR A 48 1.31 8.31 1.76
CA THR A 48 2.10 7.43 0.89
C THR A 48 2.75 6.34 1.74
N CYS A 49 2.63 5.10 1.31
CA CYS A 49 3.28 3.96 1.92
C CYS A 49 4.47 3.52 1.07
N HIS A 50 5.60 3.23 1.70
CA HIS A 50 6.74 2.56 1.08
C HIS A 50 6.79 1.12 1.58
N LEU A 51 6.88 0.20 0.64
CA LEU A 51 6.95 -1.23 0.89
C LEU A 51 8.27 -1.76 0.40
N ALA A 52 9.09 -2.31 1.30
CA ALA A 52 10.35 -2.95 0.97
C ALA A 52 10.21 -4.47 1.08
N TYR A 53 10.74 -5.21 0.11
CA TYR A 53 10.71 -6.67 0.11
C TYR A 53 11.86 -7.27 -0.70
N PHE A 54 12.18 -8.54 -0.41
CA PHE A 54 13.13 -9.30 -1.22
C PHE A 54 12.48 -9.85 -2.48
N SER A 55 13.08 -9.56 -3.62
CA SER A 55 12.76 -10.18 -4.91
C SER A 55 13.85 -11.20 -5.23
N ARG A 56 13.51 -12.49 -5.21
CA ARG A 56 14.45 -13.57 -5.50
C ARG A 56 14.58 -13.81 -7.00
N SER A 57 15.79 -14.11 -7.45
CA SER A 57 16.04 -14.50 -8.82
C SER A 57 15.40 -15.83 -9.18
N VAL A 58 15.13 -16.06 -10.47
CA VAL A 58 14.57 -17.33 -10.95
C VAL A 58 15.50 -18.52 -10.61
N LEU A 59 16.81 -18.28 -10.64
CA LEU A 59 17.81 -19.31 -10.32
C LEU A 59 17.76 -19.71 -8.83
N ASP A 60 17.59 -18.74 -7.94
CA ASP A 60 17.48 -19.00 -6.51
C ASP A 60 16.18 -19.76 -6.18
N ARG A 61 15.08 -19.41 -6.81
CA ARG A 61 13.79 -20.12 -6.68
C ARG A 61 13.87 -21.57 -7.14
N LEU A 62 14.55 -21.84 -8.26
CA LEU A 62 14.75 -23.17 -8.79
C LEU A 62 15.64 -24.01 -7.90
N SER A 63 16.71 -23.45 -7.34
CA SER A 63 17.66 -24.16 -6.50
C SER A 63 17.10 -24.58 -5.14
N GLN A 64 16.14 -23.79 -4.61
CA GLN A 64 15.52 -24.03 -3.30
C GLN A 64 14.16 -24.74 -3.40
N GLY A 65 13.66 -25.04 -4.60
CA GLY A 65 12.36 -25.68 -4.78
C GLY A 65 11.14 -24.81 -4.41
N ASN A 66 11.36 -23.54 -4.13
CA ASN A 66 10.33 -22.58 -3.72
C ASN A 66 9.95 -21.66 -4.88
N TRP A 67 8.83 -21.97 -5.54
CA TRP A 67 8.32 -21.18 -6.66
C TRP A 67 7.64 -19.87 -6.23
N PHE A 68 7.28 -19.76 -4.96
CA PHE A 68 6.58 -18.59 -4.41
C PHE A 68 7.53 -17.73 -3.59
N GLU A 69 7.43 -16.42 -3.75
CA GLU A 69 8.15 -15.49 -2.88
C GLU A 69 7.63 -15.61 -1.46
N ASP A 70 8.55 -15.73 -0.51
CA ASP A 70 8.20 -15.70 0.90
C ASP A 70 7.94 -14.23 1.30
N PRO A 71 6.68 -13.84 1.56
CA PRO A 71 6.33 -12.47 1.95
C PRO A 71 6.83 -12.11 3.34
N SER A 72 7.44 -13.05 4.02
CA SER A 72 7.88 -12.91 5.41
C SER A 72 9.00 -11.88 5.62
N ASN A 73 9.64 -11.40 4.55
CA ASN A 73 10.72 -10.43 4.57
C ASN A 73 10.29 -9.10 3.95
N SER A 74 9.11 -8.61 4.31
CA SER A 74 8.61 -7.30 3.90
C SER A 74 8.48 -6.35 5.09
N ALA A 75 8.70 -5.07 4.82
CA ALA A 75 8.48 -3.98 5.76
C ALA A 75 7.61 -2.91 5.11
N ILE A 76 6.73 -2.29 5.90
CA ILE A 76 5.90 -1.17 5.46
C ILE A 76 6.19 0.06 6.32
N GLU A 77 6.32 1.20 5.65
CA GLU A 77 6.34 2.51 6.28
C GLU A 77 5.37 3.43 5.53
N CYS A 78 4.41 3.99 6.25
CA CYS A 78 3.45 4.94 5.70
C CYS A 78 3.66 6.30 6.35
N THR A 79 3.66 7.35 5.56
CA THR A 79 3.92 8.70 6.04
C THR A 79 2.97 9.70 5.40
N GLN A 80 2.77 10.82 6.08
CA GLN A 80 2.05 11.93 5.51
C GLN A 80 2.91 12.64 4.46
N THR A 81 2.40 12.72 3.24
CA THR A 81 3.05 13.38 2.10
C THR A 81 2.26 14.60 1.59
N GLY A 82 1.14 14.91 2.23
CA GLY A 82 0.30 16.06 1.93
C GLY A 82 -0.82 16.23 2.97
N PRO A 83 -1.73 17.18 2.77
CA PRO A 83 -2.91 17.30 3.62
C PRO A 83 -3.73 16.02 3.60
N ILE A 84 -4.01 15.45 4.79
CA ILE A 84 -4.76 14.20 4.88
C ILE A 84 -6.25 14.49 4.70
N ARG A 85 -6.86 13.77 3.76
CA ARG A 85 -8.31 13.74 3.57
C ARG A 85 -8.79 12.31 3.59
N LEU A 86 -9.64 12.00 4.56
CA LEU A 86 -10.27 10.69 4.68
C LEU A 86 -11.46 10.61 3.73
N GLY A 87 -11.39 9.71 2.75
CA GLY A 87 -12.54 9.36 1.92
C GLY A 87 -13.48 8.37 2.62
N ASP A 88 -14.19 7.57 1.84
CA ASP A 88 -15.08 6.53 2.38
C ASP A 88 -14.29 5.32 2.88
N ILE A 89 -13.69 5.48 4.06
CA ILE A 89 -12.94 4.42 4.75
C ILE A 89 -13.83 3.62 5.70
N ARG A 90 -13.54 2.33 5.82
CA ARG A 90 -14.23 1.47 6.79
C ARG A 90 -13.74 1.78 8.21
N LYS A 91 -14.68 2.13 9.11
CA LYS A 91 -14.44 2.42 10.52
C LYS A 91 -14.67 1.20 11.42
N GLY A 92 -14.27 0.02 11.01
CA GLY A 92 -14.51 -1.20 11.80
C GLY A 92 -13.20 -1.80 12.31
N ARG A 93 -13.28 -2.59 13.40
CA ARG A 93 -12.13 -3.26 14.04
C ARG A 93 -11.38 -4.24 13.13
N ASN A 94 -12.04 -4.75 12.08
CA ASN A 94 -11.44 -5.69 11.14
C ASN A 94 -10.59 -5.00 10.06
N GLY A 95 -10.60 -3.67 10.02
CA GLY A 95 -9.90 -2.90 8.98
C GLY A 95 -10.45 -3.14 7.58
N GLU A 96 -9.75 -2.60 6.59
CA GLU A 96 -10.07 -2.70 5.17
C GLU A 96 -8.80 -3.04 4.40
N ASP A 97 -8.88 -3.99 3.45
CA ASP A 97 -7.76 -4.27 2.57
C ASP A 97 -7.55 -3.07 1.62
N VAL A 98 -6.36 -2.49 1.66
CA VAL A 98 -6.03 -1.27 0.92
C VAL A 98 -5.49 -1.58 -0.46
N PHE A 99 -4.60 -2.56 -0.55
CA PHE A 99 -3.92 -2.95 -1.77
C PHE A 99 -4.24 -4.41 -2.11
N ASN A 100 -4.32 -4.70 -3.39
CA ASN A 100 -4.64 -6.04 -3.90
C ASN A 100 -3.61 -6.51 -4.94
N ALA A 101 -3.67 -7.78 -5.30
CA ALA A 101 -2.74 -8.44 -6.21
C ALA A 101 -2.63 -7.81 -7.62
N SER A 102 -3.58 -6.98 -8.03
CA SER A 102 -3.52 -6.26 -9.31
C SER A 102 -2.55 -5.10 -9.32
N ARG A 103 -2.08 -4.66 -8.15
CA ARG A 103 -1.19 -3.51 -7.98
C ARG A 103 0.28 -3.88 -8.07
N SER A 104 0.66 -5.02 -7.52
CA SER A 104 2.02 -5.57 -7.54
C SER A 104 1.95 -7.08 -7.37
N LEU A 105 2.95 -7.80 -7.90
CA LEU A 105 3.09 -9.24 -7.72
C LEU A 105 3.21 -9.63 -6.23
N LEU A 106 3.77 -8.74 -5.42
CA LEU A 106 3.91 -8.93 -3.98
C LEU A 106 2.55 -9.14 -3.29
N PHE A 107 1.50 -8.42 -3.71
CA PHE A 107 0.16 -8.52 -3.09
C PHE A 107 -0.58 -9.84 -3.38
N LYS A 108 0.04 -10.76 -4.14
CA LYS A 108 -0.46 -12.16 -4.21
C LYS A 108 -0.25 -12.89 -2.89
N SER A 109 0.82 -12.58 -2.18
CA SER A 109 1.23 -13.26 -0.94
C SER A 109 1.19 -12.36 0.31
N LEU A 110 1.12 -11.06 0.12
CA LEU A 110 1.05 -10.05 1.19
C LEU A 110 -0.27 -9.27 1.12
N ARG A 111 -0.87 -9.00 2.28
CA ARG A 111 -2.00 -8.07 2.42
C ARG A 111 -1.60 -6.86 3.24
N VAL A 112 -2.16 -5.72 2.88
CA VAL A 112 -2.06 -4.51 3.69
C VAL A 112 -3.47 -4.10 4.09
N LYS A 113 -3.71 -4.06 5.39
CA LYS A 113 -4.96 -3.58 5.98
C LYS A 113 -4.78 -2.18 6.52
N ARG A 114 -5.76 -1.33 6.26
CA ARG A 114 -5.92 -0.05 6.94
C ARG A 114 -6.94 -0.20 8.06
N ILE A 115 -6.58 0.26 9.25
CA ILE A 115 -7.44 0.31 10.42
C ILE A 115 -7.52 1.76 10.85
N TRP A 116 -8.73 2.24 11.11
CA TRP A 116 -8.94 3.56 11.67
C TRP A 116 -9.09 3.46 13.19
N ASP A 117 -8.13 4.02 13.91
CA ASP A 117 -8.20 4.20 15.34
C ASP A 117 -8.82 5.58 15.62
N GLU A 118 -10.12 5.58 15.83
CA GLU A 118 -10.90 6.81 16.00
C GLU A 118 -10.59 7.52 17.32
N GLU A 119 -10.26 6.77 18.36
CA GLU A 119 -9.95 7.34 19.69
C GLU A 119 -8.63 8.14 19.66
N ASN A 120 -7.62 7.59 19.00
CA ASN A 120 -6.30 8.22 18.89
C ASN A 120 -6.11 9.06 17.62
N GLN A 121 -7.12 9.10 16.74
CA GLN A 121 -7.04 9.79 15.44
C GLN A 121 -5.83 9.34 14.61
N VAL A 122 -5.64 8.03 14.48
CA VAL A 122 -4.50 7.42 13.79
C VAL A 122 -4.97 6.44 12.72
N LEU A 123 -4.37 6.53 11.55
CA LEU A 123 -4.44 5.47 10.54
C LEU A 123 -3.34 4.44 10.83
N ILE A 124 -3.72 3.18 10.94
CA ILE A 124 -2.81 2.06 11.14
C ILE A 124 -2.79 1.24 9.85
N TYR A 125 -1.60 1.05 9.28
CA TYR A 125 -1.38 0.17 8.15
C TYR A 125 -0.65 -1.09 8.63
N LEU A 126 -1.30 -2.24 8.46
CA LEU A 126 -0.79 -3.54 8.88
C LEU A 126 -0.53 -4.39 7.64
N ALA A 127 0.73 -4.66 7.36
CA ALA A 127 1.14 -5.63 6.35
C ALA A 127 1.31 -7.00 6.99
N HIS A 128 0.71 -8.04 6.39
CA HIS A 128 0.80 -9.41 6.88
C HIS A 128 0.75 -10.41 5.72
N ALA A 129 1.33 -11.60 5.93
CA ALA A 129 1.24 -12.69 4.97
C ALA A 129 -0.21 -13.19 4.82
N ASN A 130 -0.58 -13.62 3.60
CA ASN A 130 -1.89 -14.23 3.32
C ASN A 130 -2.01 -15.62 3.92
N GLU A 131 -0.91 -16.35 3.96
CA GLU A 131 -0.83 -17.73 4.42
C GLU A 131 0.18 -17.82 5.56
N LEU A 132 -0.15 -18.62 6.57
CA LEU A 132 0.77 -19.00 7.62
C LEU A 132 1.62 -20.15 7.09
N THR A 133 2.84 -19.86 6.68
CA THR A 133 3.84 -20.91 6.41
C THR A 133 4.48 -21.37 7.71
N GLU A 134 4.88 -22.64 7.78
CA GLU A 134 5.52 -23.20 8.98
C GLU A 134 6.64 -22.29 9.50
N GLY A 135 6.45 -21.77 10.69
CA GLY A 135 7.45 -21.05 11.47
C GLY A 135 7.38 -19.53 11.52
N SER A 136 6.53 -18.82 10.75
CA SER A 136 6.55 -17.36 10.79
C SER A 136 5.30 -16.67 10.23
N ALA A 137 4.42 -16.25 11.11
CA ALA A 137 3.45 -15.19 10.80
C ALA A 137 4.17 -13.83 10.91
N LYS A 138 4.86 -13.40 9.86
CA LYS A 138 5.51 -12.09 9.87
C LYS A 138 4.52 -11.01 9.52
N MET A 139 4.60 -9.93 10.28
CA MET A 139 3.80 -8.72 10.08
C MET A 139 4.65 -7.49 10.32
N SER A 140 4.29 -6.40 9.69
CA SER A 140 4.84 -5.08 9.95
C SER A 140 3.71 -4.07 10.07
N ILE A 141 3.92 -3.04 10.87
CA ILE A 141 2.93 -2.02 11.17
C ILE A 141 3.52 -0.64 10.96
N SER A 142 2.74 0.26 10.40
CA SER A 142 3.05 1.68 10.32
C SER A 142 1.83 2.49 10.74
N THR A 143 2.05 3.62 11.39
CA THR A 143 1.00 4.49 11.91
C THR A 143 1.16 5.91 11.40
N VAL A 144 0.05 6.50 10.93
CA VAL A 144 0.02 7.88 10.45
C VAL A 144 -0.99 8.67 11.28
N PRO A 145 -0.55 9.60 12.12
CA PRO A 145 -1.46 10.49 12.85
C PRO A 145 -2.25 11.36 11.87
N VAL A 146 -3.55 11.43 12.05
CA VAL A 146 -4.44 12.33 11.30
C VAL A 146 -4.65 13.57 12.16
N LEU A 147 -3.75 14.53 12.03
CA LEU A 147 -3.96 15.83 12.66
C LEU A 147 -5.09 16.51 11.88
N LEU A 148 -6.27 16.56 12.48
CA LEU A 148 -7.36 17.36 11.96
C LEU A 148 -6.85 18.81 11.97
N GLN A 149 -6.62 19.37 10.79
CA GLN A 149 -6.38 20.81 10.70
C GLN A 149 -7.66 21.48 11.16
N GLU A 150 -7.62 22.20 12.29
CA GLU A 150 -8.67 23.14 12.62
C GLU A 150 -8.85 24.07 11.41
N PRO A 151 -10.11 24.29 10.95
CA PRO A 151 -10.34 25.27 9.90
C PRO A 151 -9.70 26.59 10.37
N ALA A 152 -8.86 27.17 9.49
CA ALA A 152 -8.28 28.47 9.75
C ALA A 152 -9.42 29.41 10.13
N ALA A 153 -9.35 29.97 11.33
CA ALA A 153 -10.31 30.98 11.77
C ALA A 153 -10.20 32.18 10.81
N GLU A 154 -11.28 32.45 10.05
CA GLU A 154 -11.42 33.64 9.22
C GLU A 154 -11.51 34.93 10.10
#